data_e648c2e2bfd6d998eb99f9cf8a609ea9
#
_entry.id   e648c2e2bfd6d998eb99f9cf8a609ea9
#
_cell.length_a   1.000
_cell.length_b   1.000
_cell.length_c   1.000
_cell.angle_alpha   90.00
_cell.angle_beta   90.00
_cell.angle_gamma   90.00
#
_symmetry.space_group_name_H-M   'P 1'
#
loop_
_entity.id
_entity.type
_entity.pdbx_description
1 polymer ?
#
loop_
_entity_poly.entity_id
_entity_poly.type
_entity_poly.pdbx_seq_one_letter_code
_entity_poly.pdbx_strand_id
1 'polypeptide(L)'
;MAKYDTAPRCVVMLGNSIWCVFEDVFKEIWKDVPVILCVREDYVGPLDVMLKREEINPKDIIPLQDKLNGLNITLIECPVYIRETIDEMKRLLPNMKKIVLISDRHYVSAQIREKMRHVCETYFPDLDVSYFIEGQINMDQMLDSIYSYDVNEVGLLYF
;
A
#
# COMPACT_ATOMS: atom_id res chain seq x y z
N MET A 1 26.22 10.24 0.18
CA MET A 1 26.47 8.81 -0.15
C MET A 1 27.96 8.42 -0.22
N ALA A 2 28.87 9.28 0.09
CA ALA A 2 30.31 8.99 0.01
C ALA A 2 30.93 8.33 1.25
N LYS A 3 30.20 7.47 1.94
CA LYS A 3 30.67 6.84 3.18
C LYS A 3 31.16 5.39 3.01
N TYR A 4 31.00 4.84 1.79
CA TYR A 4 31.42 3.48 1.48
C TYR A 4 32.40 3.51 0.31
N ASP A 5 33.60 3.06 0.53
CA ASP A 5 34.67 2.99 -0.48
C ASP A 5 34.40 1.91 -1.55
N THR A 6 33.40 1.07 -1.34
CA THR A 6 33.02 -0.02 -2.27
C THR A 6 31.49 -0.11 -2.42
N ALA A 7 31.03 -0.44 -3.63
CA ALA A 7 29.64 -0.76 -3.88
C ALA A 7 29.19 -1.99 -3.05
N PRO A 8 27.93 -2.05 -2.60
CA PRO A 8 27.42 -3.22 -1.91
C PRO A 8 27.37 -4.43 -2.87
N ARG A 9 27.47 -5.64 -2.31
CA ARG A 9 27.37 -6.87 -3.11
C ARG A 9 25.94 -7.18 -3.56
N CYS A 10 24.96 -6.72 -2.82
CA CYS A 10 23.54 -6.82 -3.11
C CYS A 10 22.80 -5.78 -2.28
N VAL A 11 21.63 -5.34 -2.77
CA VAL A 11 20.72 -4.44 -2.04
C VAL A 11 19.35 -5.10 -1.94
N VAL A 12 18.75 -5.06 -0.76
CA VAL A 12 17.36 -5.46 -0.55
C VAL A 12 16.54 -4.22 -0.25
N MET A 13 15.47 -4.01 -1.01
CA MET A 13 14.56 -2.88 -0.86
C MET A 13 13.16 -3.38 -0.53
N LEU A 14 12.52 -2.74 0.44
CA LEU A 14 11.17 -3.05 0.87
C LEU A 14 10.23 -1.91 0.51
N GLY A 15 9.44 -2.12 -0.53
CA GLY A 15 8.41 -1.19 -1.01
C GLY A 15 8.78 -0.43 -2.28
N ASN A 16 7.76 -0.15 -3.08
CA ASN A 16 7.86 0.53 -4.38
C ASN A 16 8.40 1.97 -4.24
N SER A 17 8.01 2.65 -3.17
CA SER A 17 8.41 4.04 -2.92
C SER A 17 9.92 4.21 -2.76
N ILE A 18 10.58 3.24 -2.12
CA ILE A 18 12.04 3.26 -1.95
C ILE A 18 12.72 3.19 -3.30
N TRP A 19 12.23 2.33 -4.20
CA TRP A 19 12.75 2.26 -5.57
C TRP A 19 12.70 3.62 -6.27
N CYS A 20 11.55 4.30 -6.25
CA CYS A 20 11.40 5.60 -6.92
C CYS A 20 12.35 6.68 -6.39
N VAL A 21 12.70 6.64 -5.11
CA VAL A 21 13.67 7.59 -4.52
C VAL A 21 15.10 7.29 -4.94
N PHE A 22 15.46 6.03 -5.16
CA PHE A 22 16.84 5.61 -5.44
C PHE A 22 17.06 5.15 -6.88
N GLU A 23 16.06 5.26 -7.75
CA GLU A 23 16.10 4.79 -9.14
C GLU A 23 17.36 5.26 -9.89
N ASP A 24 17.67 6.54 -9.81
CA ASP A 24 18.84 7.12 -10.51
C ASP A 24 20.17 6.57 -9.99
N VAL A 25 20.25 6.31 -8.68
CA VAL A 25 21.47 5.71 -8.08
C VAL A 25 21.75 4.34 -8.66
N PHE A 26 20.70 3.51 -8.82
CA PHE A 26 20.85 2.16 -9.38
C PHE A 26 21.08 2.18 -10.89
N LYS A 27 20.55 3.16 -11.60
CA LYS A 27 20.77 3.30 -13.04
C LYS A 27 22.15 3.82 -13.39
N GLU A 28 22.71 4.71 -12.57
CA GLU A 28 23.94 5.41 -12.89
C GLU A 28 25.16 4.90 -12.12
N ILE A 29 25.04 4.78 -10.79
CA ILE A 29 26.18 4.52 -9.90
C ILE A 29 26.34 3.02 -9.62
N TRP A 30 25.23 2.32 -9.39
CA TRP A 30 25.23 0.91 -8.98
C TRP A 30 24.52 0.00 -9.98
N LYS A 31 24.63 0.31 -11.27
CA LYS A 31 23.94 -0.42 -12.36
C LYS A 31 24.19 -1.94 -12.38
N ASP A 32 25.35 -2.37 -11.89
CA ASP A 32 25.75 -3.77 -11.87
C ASP A 32 25.48 -4.46 -10.53
N VAL A 33 24.97 -3.71 -9.52
CA VAL A 33 24.69 -4.25 -8.20
C VAL A 33 23.34 -4.99 -8.24
N PRO A 34 23.31 -6.28 -7.86
CA PRO A 34 22.05 -7.01 -7.76
C PRO A 34 21.10 -6.37 -6.75
N VAL A 35 19.85 -6.19 -7.11
CA VAL A 35 18.80 -5.67 -6.24
C VAL A 35 17.69 -6.70 -6.07
N ILE A 36 17.26 -6.94 -4.84
CA ILE A 36 16.03 -7.66 -4.53
C ILE A 36 15.00 -6.60 -4.10
N LEU A 37 13.94 -6.45 -4.89
CA LEU A 37 12.89 -5.47 -4.64
C LEU A 37 11.60 -6.20 -4.23
N CYS A 38 11.21 -6.03 -2.96
CA CYS A 38 9.96 -6.56 -2.43
C CYS A 38 8.86 -5.50 -2.57
N VAL A 39 7.78 -5.81 -3.28
CA VAL A 39 6.71 -4.85 -3.58
C VAL A 39 5.33 -5.40 -3.24
N ARG A 40 4.39 -4.52 -2.95
CA ARG A 40 2.98 -4.84 -2.72
C ARG A 40 2.13 -4.62 -3.97
N GLU A 41 2.54 -3.69 -4.81
CA GLU A 41 1.86 -3.32 -6.06
C GLU A 41 2.85 -3.43 -7.21
N ASP A 42 2.37 -3.80 -8.39
CA ASP A 42 3.14 -3.95 -9.63
C ASP A 42 3.31 -2.64 -10.39
N TYR A 43 3.03 -1.51 -9.73
CA TYR A 43 3.12 -0.17 -10.30
C TYR A 43 3.76 0.83 -9.33
N VAL A 44 4.11 1.99 -9.87
CA VAL A 44 4.53 3.18 -9.13
C VAL A 44 3.80 4.40 -9.68
N GLY A 45 3.79 5.48 -8.91
CA GLY A 45 3.29 6.77 -9.33
C GLY A 45 4.39 7.83 -9.38
N PRO A 46 4.04 9.08 -9.72
CA PRO A 46 4.95 10.20 -9.68
C PRO A 46 5.57 10.40 -8.28
N LEU A 47 6.87 10.65 -8.24
CA LEU A 47 7.60 10.78 -6.98
C LEU A 47 7.04 11.90 -6.08
N ASP A 48 6.59 13.00 -6.66
CA ASP A 48 6.02 14.12 -5.91
C ASP A 48 4.68 13.76 -5.23
N VAL A 49 3.83 12.96 -5.89
CA VAL A 49 2.59 12.42 -5.31
C VAL A 49 2.91 11.51 -4.12
N MET A 50 3.92 10.66 -4.30
CA MET A 50 4.39 9.76 -3.24
C MET A 50 4.94 10.54 -2.02
N LEU A 51 5.72 11.59 -2.26
CA LEU A 51 6.29 12.42 -1.20
C LEU A 51 5.22 13.22 -0.46
N LYS A 52 4.15 13.64 -1.15
CA LYS A 52 2.99 14.30 -0.54
C LYS A 52 2.04 13.33 0.17
N ARG A 53 2.23 12.01 0.01
CA ARG A 53 1.37 10.95 0.57
C ARG A 53 -0.06 11.02 0.05
N GLU A 54 -0.20 11.38 -1.22
CA GLU A 54 -1.47 11.46 -1.94
C GLU A 54 -1.77 10.14 -2.68
N GLU A 55 -3.02 9.92 -3.02
CA GLU A 55 -3.43 8.80 -3.87
C GLU A 55 -2.94 9.03 -5.30
N ILE A 56 -2.48 7.96 -5.97
CA ILE A 56 -2.05 8.06 -7.36
C ILE A 56 -3.29 8.12 -8.25
N ASN A 57 -3.35 9.13 -9.13
CA ASN A 57 -4.35 9.14 -10.17
C ASN A 57 -4.14 7.92 -11.10
N PRO A 58 -5.18 7.15 -11.45
CA PRO A 58 -5.05 5.99 -12.33
C PRO A 58 -4.37 6.29 -13.68
N LYS A 59 -4.42 7.53 -14.16
CA LYS A 59 -3.76 7.96 -15.39
C LYS A 59 -2.25 8.12 -15.26
N ASP A 60 -1.76 8.27 -14.03
CA ASP A 60 -0.35 8.51 -13.72
C ASP A 60 0.34 7.23 -13.21
N ILE A 61 -0.35 6.10 -13.28
CA ILE A 61 0.20 4.79 -12.94
C ILE A 61 1.25 4.39 -13.99
N ILE A 62 2.42 4.00 -13.50
CA ILE A 62 3.52 3.49 -14.31
C ILE A 62 3.76 2.04 -13.91
N PRO A 63 3.62 1.06 -14.82
CA PRO A 63 3.95 -0.33 -14.53
C PRO A 63 5.39 -0.44 -14.03
N LEU A 64 5.58 -1.13 -12.93
CA LEU A 64 6.91 -1.27 -12.32
C LEU A 64 7.87 -2.01 -13.27
N GLN A 65 7.37 -2.99 -14.03
CA GLN A 65 8.13 -3.72 -15.02
C GLN A 65 8.80 -2.80 -16.06
N ASP A 66 8.11 -1.74 -16.49
CA ASP A 66 8.66 -0.78 -17.46
C ASP A 66 9.83 0.02 -16.87
N LYS A 67 9.78 0.28 -15.57
CA LYS A 67 10.83 0.96 -14.82
C LYS A 67 12.06 0.08 -14.56
N LEU A 68 11.86 -1.22 -14.42
CA LEU A 68 12.91 -2.17 -14.04
C LEU A 68 13.61 -2.81 -15.24
N ASN A 69 13.07 -2.63 -16.44
CA ASN A 69 13.58 -3.27 -17.64
C ASN A 69 15.06 -2.95 -17.89
N GLY A 70 15.86 -3.99 -18.11
CA GLY A 70 17.30 -3.88 -18.35
C GLY A 70 18.17 -3.68 -17.10
N LEU A 71 17.59 -3.71 -15.90
CA LEU A 71 18.30 -3.63 -14.64
C LEU A 71 18.49 -5.00 -13.99
N ASN A 72 19.55 -5.14 -13.17
CA ASN A 72 19.83 -6.38 -12.43
C ASN A 72 18.97 -6.46 -11.16
N ILE A 73 17.64 -6.63 -11.35
CA ILE A 73 16.65 -6.62 -10.26
C ILE A 73 15.86 -7.92 -10.26
N THR A 74 15.73 -8.51 -9.07
CA THR A 74 14.79 -9.58 -8.77
C THR A 74 13.59 -9.00 -8.04
N LEU A 75 12.40 -9.11 -8.63
CA LEU A 75 11.15 -8.66 -8.04
C LEU A 75 10.54 -9.77 -7.18
N ILE A 76 10.16 -9.44 -5.94
CA ILE A 76 9.36 -10.30 -5.08
C ILE A 76 8.04 -9.58 -4.80
N GLU A 77 6.97 -10.14 -5.33
CA GLU A 77 5.62 -9.60 -5.13
C GLU A 77 5.03 -10.13 -3.81
N CYS A 78 4.53 -9.21 -3.00
CA CYS A 78 3.84 -9.47 -1.75
C CYS A 78 2.46 -8.81 -1.79
N PRO A 79 1.52 -9.33 -2.61
CA PRO A 79 0.23 -8.68 -2.84
C PRO A 79 -0.62 -8.60 -1.58
N VAL A 80 -1.46 -7.55 -1.51
CA VAL A 80 -2.46 -7.40 -0.45
C VAL A 80 -3.80 -7.96 -0.95
N TYR A 81 -4.26 -9.03 -0.31
CA TYR A 81 -5.47 -9.78 -0.67
C TYR A 81 -6.71 -9.19 0.00
N ILE A 82 -7.12 -7.96 -0.40
CA ILE A 82 -8.23 -7.24 0.23
C ILE A 82 -9.55 -7.98 0.02
N ARG A 83 -9.85 -8.41 -1.20
CA ARG A 83 -11.10 -9.11 -1.52
C ARG A 83 -11.26 -10.38 -0.71
N GLU A 84 -10.24 -11.21 -0.73
CA GLU A 84 -10.22 -12.49 -0.02
C GLU A 84 -10.33 -12.28 1.49
N THR A 85 -9.70 -11.22 2.01
CA THR A 85 -9.82 -10.85 3.43
C THR A 85 -11.26 -10.47 3.78
N ILE A 86 -11.93 -9.66 2.94
CA ILE A 86 -13.33 -9.28 3.17
C ILE A 86 -14.25 -10.49 3.03
N ASP A 87 -14.03 -11.38 2.08
CA ASP A 87 -14.78 -12.63 1.93
C ASP A 87 -14.68 -13.48 3.21
N GLU A 88 -13.46 -13.64 3.77
CA GLU A 88 -13.30 -14.36 5.04
C GLU A 88 -13.94 -13.64 6.22
N MET A 89 -13.86 -12.31 6.27
CA MET A 89 -14.55 -11.53 7.30
C MET A 89 -16.08 -11.75 7.24
N LYS A 90 -16.67 -11.73 6.04
CA LYS A 90 -18.11 -12.01 5.85
C LYS A 90 -18.48 -13.45 6.22
N ARG A 91 -17.57 -14.40 6.01
CA ARG A 91 -17.79 -15.79 6.46
C ARG A 91 -17.80 -15.91 7.98
N LEU A 92 -16.95 -15.16 8.68
CA LEU A 92 -16.88 -15.12 10.14
C LEU A 92 -17.98 -14.27 10.77
N LEU A 93 -18.40 -13.21 10.07
CA LEU A 93 -19.44 -12.26 10.47
C LEU A 93 -20.53 -12.22 9.39
N PRO A 94 -21.43 -13.20 9.34
CA PRO A 94 -22.45 -13.30 8.27
C PRO A 94 -23.38 -12.10 8.18
N ASN A 95 -23.55 -11.36 9.28
CA ASN A 95 -24.39 -10.17 9.35
C ASN A 95 -23.62 -8.87 9.12
N MET A 96 -22.37 -8.95 8.67
CA MET A 96 -21.53 -7.76 8.46
C MET A 96 -22.15 -6.83 7.42
N LYS A 97 -22.41 -5.59 7.83
CA LYS A 97 -22.98 -4.51 7.02
C LYS A 97 -21.97 -3.39 6.78
N LYS A 98 -20.95 -3.32 7.63
CA LYS A 98 -19.97 -2.25 7.62
C LYS A 98 -18.56 -2.78 7.79
N ILE A 99 -17.62 -2.14 7.10
CA ILE A 99 -16.20 -2.35 7.31
C ILE A 99 -15.51 -1.01 7.57
N VAL A 100 -14.62 -0.98 8.55
CA VAL A 100 -13.83 0.19 8.90
C VAL A 100 -12.37 -0.10 8.67
N LEU A 101 -11.74 0.69 7.82
CA LEU A 101 -10.30 0.65 7.61
C LEU A 101 -9.62 1.69 8.49
N ILE A 102 -8.75 1.22 9.36
CA ILE A 102 -7.87 2.07 10.20
C ILE A 102 -6.50 2.12 9.52
N SER A 103 -6.03 3.30 9.19
CA SER A 103 -4.76 3.46 8.47
C SER A 103 -4.02 4.74 8.83
N ASP A 104 -2.72 4.73 8.62
CA ASP A 104 -1.89 5.93 8.70
C ASP A 104 -1.96 6.75 7.39
N ARG A 105 -1.10 7.78 7.30
CA ARG A 105 -0.99 8.66 6.14
C ARG A 105 0.20 8.33 5.24
N HIS A 106 0.80 7.15 5.39
CA HIS A 106 1.89 6.76 4.51
C HIS A 106 1.38 6.47 3.09
N TYR A 107 2.28 6.61 2.13
CA TYR A 107 2.00 6.36 0.73
C TYR A 107 1.32 4.99 0.49
N VAL A 108 1.87 3.93 1.08
CA VAL A 108 1.32 2.56 0.92
C VAL A 108 -0.11 2.47 1.43
N SER A 109 -0.41 3.12 2.56
CA SER A 109 -1.75 3.12 3.14
C SER A 109 -2.75 3.90 2.27
N ALA A 110 -2.31 4.96 1.57
CA ALA A 110 -3.13 5.67 0.59
C ALA A 110 -3.52 4.74 -0.57
N GLN A 111 -2.57 3.96 -1.10
CA GLN A 111 -2.85 3.00 -2.17
C GLN A 111 -3.77 1.85 -1.71
N ILE A 112 -3.60 1.38 -0.48
CA ILE A 112 -4.49 0.36 0.09
C ILE A 112 -5.92 0.88 0.25
N ARG A 113 -6.11 2.13 0.67
CA ARG A 113 -7.44 2.75 0.75
C ARG A 113 -8.12 2.81 -0.62
N GLU A 114 -7.40 3.23 -1.65
CA GLU A 114 -7.93 3.27 -3.01
C GLU A 114 -8.29 1.88 -3.53
N LYS A 115 -7.42 0.91 -3.32
CA LYS A 115 -7.68 -0.49 -3.69
C LYS A 115 -8.88 -1.06 -2.92
N MET A 116 -9.00 -0.77 -1.63
CA MET A 116 -10.14 -1.20 -0.83
C MET A 116 -11.44 -0.58 -1.31
N ARG A 117 -11.44 0.72 -1.61
CA ARG A 117 -12.60 1.41 -2.17
C ARG A 117 -13.06 0.72 -3.46
N HIS A 118 -12.14 0.51 -4.41
CA HIS A 118 -12.45 -0.15 -5.67
C HIS A 118 -12.98 -1.59 -5.48
N VAL A 119 -12.35 -2.38 -4.60
CA VAL A 119 -12.80 -3.75 -4.29
C VAL A 119 -14.20 -3.74 -3.68
N CYS A 120 -14.48 -2.84 -2.73
CA CYS A 120 -15.79 -2.77 -2.11
C CYS A 120 -16.87 -2.32 -3.10
N GLU A 121 -16.63 -1.28 -3.89
CA GLU A 121 -17.56 -0.82 -4.92
C GLU A 121 -17.87 -1.92 -5.96
N THR A 122 -16.89 -2.73 -6.31
CA THR A 122 -17.02 -3.75 -7.36
C THR A 122 -17.65 -5.05 -6.86
N TYR A 123 -17.22 -5.54 -5.70
CA TYR A 123 -17.56 -6.89 -5.23
C TYR A 123 -18.47 -6.92 -4.01
N PHE A 124 -18.57 -5.80 -3.28
CA PHE A 124 -19.34 -5.71 -2.04
C PHE A 124 -20.15 -4.41 -1.98
N PRO A 125 -21.00 -4.11 -3.00
CA PRO A 125 -21.70 -2.82 -3.10
C PRO A 125 -22.68 -2.54 -1.94
N ASP A 126 -23.12 -3.59 -1.23
CA ASP A 126 -24.02 -3.46 -0.08
C ASP A 126 -23.29 -3.22 1.25
N LEU A 127 -21.94 -3.17 1.22
CA LEU A 127 -21.12 -2.99 2.41
C LEU A 127 -20.80 -1.51 2.60
N ASP A 128 -21.20 -0.94 3.74
CA ASP A 128 -20.79 0.41 4.12
C ASP A 128 -19.30 0.43 4.47
N VAL A 129 -18.55 1.38 3.89
CA VAL A 129 -17.10 1.48 4.10
C VAL A 129 -16.75 2.81 4.74
N SER A 130 -16.06 2.77 5.87
CA SER A 130 -15.57 3.93 6.58
C SER A 130 -14.06 3.87 6.77
N TYR A 131 -13.43 5.05 6.86
CA TYR A 131 -11.99 5.17 7.00
C TYR A 131 -11.64 5.98 8.25
N PHE A 132 -10.80 5.42 9.11
CA PHE A 132 -10.15 6.15 10.19
C PHE A 132 -8.69 6.38 9.79
N ILE A 133 -8.40 7.64 9.44
CA ILE A 133 -7.11 8.04 8.90
C ILE A 133 -6.39 8.88 9.96
N GLU A 134 -5.12 8.55 10.24
CA GLU A 134 -4.26 9.32 11.13
C GLU A 134 -4.33 10.82 10.82
N GLY A 135 -4.52 11.64 11.87
CA GLY A 135 -4.63 13.09 11.77
C GLY A 135 -5.97 13.65 11.31
N GLN A 136 -6.92 12.81 10.87
CA GLN A 136 -8.31 13.20 10.61
C GLN A 136 -9.24 12.91 11.80
N ILE A 137 -8.88 11.93 12.60
CA ILE A 137 -9.60 11.54 13.82
C ILE A 137 -8.58 11.37 14.94
N ASN A 138 -8.90 11.82 16.14
CA ASN A 138 -8.07 11.55 17.30
C ASN A 138 -8.39 10.18 17.92
N MET A 139 -7.51 9.72 18.82
CA MET A 139 -7.63 8.37 19.39
C MET A 139 -8.94 8.18 20.18
N ASP A 140 -9.36 9.19 20.97
CA ASP A 140 -10.58 9.09 21.78
C ASP A 140 -11.82 9.00 20.89
N GLN A 141 -11.91 9.84 19.86
CA GLN A 141 -12.99 9.80 18.88
C GLN A 141 -13.05 8.47 18.12
N MET A 142 -11.88 7.90 17.78
CA MET A 142 -11.80 6.60 17.11
C MET A 142 -12.30 5.49 18.04
N LEU A 143 -11.86 5.48 19.30
CA LEU A 143 -12.28 4.48 20.29
C LEU A 143 -13.78 4.61 20.58
N ASP A 144 -14.29 5.83 20.79
CA ASP A 144 -15.73 6.06 21.00
C ASP A 144 -16.56 5.52 19.83
N SER A 145 -16.09 5.73 18.59
CA SER A 145 -16.75 5.19 17.39
C SER A 145 -16.72 3.67 17.39
N ILE A 146 -15.57 3.04 17.67
CA ILE A 146 -15.43 1.58 17.71
C ILE A 146 -16.32 0.97 18.79
N TYR A 147 -16.37 1.55 19.97
CA TYR A 147 -17.21 1.07 21.07
C TYR A 147 -18.72 1.19 20.78
N SER A 148 -19.11 2.10 19.88
CA SER A 148 -20.52 2.26 19.47
C SER A 148 -20.98 1.21 18.45
N TYR A 149 -20.08 0.46 17.83
CA TYR A 149 -20.42 -0.51 16.79
C TYR A 149 -20.96 -1.82 17.35
N ASP A 150 -21.92 -2.40 16.63
CA ASP A 150 -22.32 -3.79 16.88
C ASP A 150 -21.21 -4.73 16.39
N VAL A 151 -20.68 -5.53 17.30
CA VAL A 151 -19.59 -6.49 17.03
C VAL A 151 -19.96 -7.57 16.01
N ASN A 152 -21.25 -7.81 15.77
CA ASN A 152 -21.74 -8.78 14.79
C ASN A 152 -21.96 -8.17 13.40
N GLU A 153 -21.94 -6.84 13.28
CA GLU A 153 -22.26 -6.15 12.03
C GLU A 153 -21.06 -5.35 11.45
N VAL A 154 -20.02 -5.12 12.24
CA VAL A 154 -18.90 -4.26 11.82
C VAL A 154 -17.57 -5.01 11.84
N GLY A 155 -16.92 -5.07 10.70
CA GLY A 155 -15.54 -5.56 10.56
C GLY A 155 -14.53 -4.43 10.68
N LEU A 156 -13.39 -4.70 11.33
CA LEU A 156 -12.29 -3.76 11.42
C LEU A 156 -11.07 -4.31 10.67
N LEU A 157 -10.47 -3.49 9.81
CA LEU A 157 -9.19 -3.75 9.16
C LEU A 157 -8.18 -2.69 9.58
N TYR A 158 -6.94 -3.11 9.80
CA TYR A 158 -5.81 -2.23 10.10
C TYR A 158 -4.68 -2.44 9.10
N PHE A 159 -4.16 -1.34 8.54
CA PHE A 159 -3.00 -1.30 7.67
C PHE A 159 -2.03 -0.18 8.05
#